data_26ff31ad0e065406dd6fb996570f5a94
#
_entry.id   26ff31ad0e065406dd6fb996570f5a94
#
_cell.length_a   1.000
_cell.length_b   1.000
_cell.length_c   1.000
_cell.angle_alpha   90.00
_cell.angle_beta   90.00
_cell.angle_gamma   90.00
#
_symmetry.space_group_name_H-M   'P 1'
#
loop_
_entity.id
_entity.type
_entity.pdbx_description
1 polymer ?
#
loop_
_entity_poly.entity_id
_entity_poly.type
_entity_poly.pdbx_seq_one_letter_code
_entity_poly.pdbx_strand_id
1 'polypeptide(L)'
;MKIAIDISQAIYGTGVSVYTKNLVANLIKQHPEDEFILFGGSLRRRKELLSMAKKLKGTPKIYPFPPTLMDFIWNSLHILPIEKLTGPVDLIHTSDWTEPPSKYPKITTMHDLIPFKYPQTTTSSIRNAHKKKLAWVIRESKKIIAVSESTKKDLMSILRVPEEKIVVIPEGVEERYTPQPLEIVDLVRRRYQTGEDYLFTLSTLEPRKNQEALIRAYEIVRKTFPDLKLLIAGRVRQDGKLPPAEGVIMPGYIPDADLPSLYSGCLAFVFPSIYEGFGLPPLQAMACGASVAVSNVSSLPEVVGDAGILFDPESVESIAAGIIEAIQNRSVLRKKSLIQASKFTWGQAAEETYKVYKEVNNDNRI
;
A
#
# COMPACT_ATOMS: atom_id res chain seq x y z
N MET A 1 2.23 -5.38 -27.31
CA MET A 1 3.53 -5.65 -26.62
C MET A 1 3.47 -6.96 -25.85
N LYS A 2 4.63 -7.53 -25.55
CA LYS A 2 4.77 -8.69 -24.66
C LYS A 2 5.47 -8.25 -23.38
N ILE A 3 4.77 -8.22 -22.26
CA ILE A 3 5.21 -7.59 -21.02
C ILE A 3 5.31 -8.64 -19.92
N ALA A 4 6.48 -8.79 -19.29
CA ALA A 4 6.63 -9.64 -18.11
C ALA A 4 6.45 -8.82 -16.83
N ILE A 5 5.58 -9.27 -15.93
CA ILE A 5 5.33 -8.64 -14.65
C ILE A 5 5.57 -9.62 -13.51
N ASP A 6 6.40 -9.23 -12.53
CA ASP A 6 6.61 -10.02 -11.32
C ASP A 6 5.42 -9.91 -10.37
N ILE A 7 4.74 -11.02 -10.17
CA ILE A 7 3.59 -11.11 -9.25
C ILE A 7 3.91 -11.87 -7.96
N SER A 8 5.18 -12.12 -7.67
CA SER A 8 5.60 -12.92 -6.50
C SER A 8 4.98 -12.45 -5.19
N GLN A 9 4.75 -11.14 -5.06
CA GLN A 9 4.21 -10.53 -3.85
C GLN A 9 2.69 -10.54 -3.73
N ALA A 10 1.98 -10.85 -4.81
CA ALA A 10 0.53 -10.75 -4.89
C ALA A 10 -0.25 -11.60 -3.86
N ILE A 11 0.38 -12.60 -3.23
CA ILE A 11 -0.25 -13.56 -2.32
C ILE A 11 -0.03 -13.29 -0.82
N TYR A 12 0.71 -12.26 -0.42
CA TYR A 12 1.10 -12.07 0.99
C TYR A 12 0.11 -11.23 1.81
N GLY A 13 -0.89 -10.60 1.18
CA GLY A 13 -1.93 -9.83 1.87
C GLY A 13 -1.41 -8.51 2.47
N THR A 14 -0.45 -7.88 1.80
CA THR A 14 0.12 -6.56 2.13
C THR A 14 -0.40 -5.48 1.18
N GLY A 15 -0.11 -4.21 1.42
CA GLY A 15 -0.39 -3.12 0.48
C GLY A 15 0.18 -3.40 -0.91
N VAL A 16 1.43 -3.89 -0.98
CA VAL A 16 2.07 -4.30 -2.25
C VAL A 16 1.29 -5.43 -2.95
N SER A 17 0.69 -6.35 -2.18
CA SER A 17 -0.19 -7.39 -2.76
C SER A 17 -1.46 -6.81 -3.37
N VAL A 18 -2.04 -5.80 -2.72
CA VAL A 18 -3.22 -5.06 -3.24
C VAL A 18 -2.85 -4.33 -4.52
N TYR A 19 -1.74 -3.59 -4.51
CA TYR A 19 -1.19 -2.91 -5.68
C TYR A 19 -1.00 -3.86 -6.85
N THR A 20 -0.21 -4.92 -6.67
CA THR A 20 0.14 -5.86 -7.74
C THR A 20 -1.11 -6.49 -8.39
N LYS A 21 -2.09 -6.93 -7.57
CA LYS A 21 -3.31 -7.53 -8.09
C LYS A 21 -4.14 -6.56 -8.92
N ASN A 22 -4.36 -5.36 -8.38
CA ASN A 22 -5.25 -4.39 -9.01
C ASN A 22 -4.60 -3.75 -10.23
N LEU A 23 -3.31 -3.42 -10.18
CA LEU A 23 -2.59 -2.91 -11.34
C LEU A 23 -2.63 -3.92 -12.50
N VAL A 24 -2.24 -5.17 -12.25
CA VAL A 24 -2.20 -6.22 -13.28
C VAL A 24 -3.59 -6.50 -13.84
N ALA A 25 -4.62 -6.59 -12.98
CA ALA A 25 -6.00 -6.80 -13.43
C ALA A 25 -6.47 -5.71 -14.38
N ASN A 26 -6.18 -4.44 -14.04
CA ASN A 26 -6.59 -3.31 -14.87
C ASN A 26 -5.76 -3.18 -16.15
N LEU A 27 -4.45 -3.44 -16.11
CA LEU A 27 -3.60 -3.48 -17.30
C LEU A 27 -4.13 -4.50 -18.33
N ILE A 28 -4.39 -5.73 -17.91
CA ILE A 28 -4.91 -6.79 -18.79
C ILE A 28 -6.32 -6.45 -19.31
N LYS A 29 -7.15 -5.84 -18.47
CA LYS A 29 -8.51 -5.43 -18.85
C LYS A 29 -8.51 -4.32 -19.91
N GLN A 30 -7.61 -3.35 -19.78
CA GLN A 30 -7.56 -2.18 -20.66
C GLN A 30 -6.78 -2.42 -21.94
N HIS A 31 -5.83 -3.35 -21.94
CA HIS A 31 -4.96 -3.66 -23.08
C HIS A 31 -4.99 -5.15 -23.44
N PRO A 32 -6.16 -5.67 -23.85
CA PRO A 32 -6.34 -7.08 -24.18
C PRO A 32 -5.57 -7.51 -25.46
N GLU A 33 -5.11 -6.56 -26.24
CA GLU A 33 -4.26 -6.78 -27.43
C GLU A 33 -2.82 -7.16 -27.08
N ASP A 34 -2.40 -6.93 -25.83
CA ASP A 34 -1.04 -7.23 -25.38
C ASP A 34 -0.95 -8.58 -24.65
N GLU A 35 0.23 -9.19 -24.70
CA GLU A 35 0.51 -10.41 -23.95
C GLU A 35 1.18 -10.09 -22.61
N PHE A 36 0.50 -10.37 -21.52
CA PHE A 36 1.02 -10.20 -20.16
C PHE A 36 1.51 -11.53 -19.59
N ILE A 37 2.84 -11.67 -19.45
CA ILE A 37 3.46 -12.82 -18.79
C ILE A 37 3.55 -12.52 -17.30
N LEU A 38 2.79 -13.27 -16.51
CA LEU A 38 2.80 -13.16 -15.07
C LEU A 38 3.78 -14.17 -14.49
N PHE A 39 4.97 -13.70 -14.14
CA PHE A 39 5.97 -14.57 -13.56
C PHE A 39 6.07 -14.41 -12.04
N GLY A 40 6.59 -15.43 -11.39
CA GLY A 40 6.84 -15.36 -9.95
C GLY A 40 7.41 -16.64 -9.39
N GLY A 41 8.01 -16.51 -8.19
CA GLY A 41 8.60 -17.61 -7.44
C GLY A 41 7.93 -17.81 -6.09
N SER A 42 7.52 -19.05 -5.78
CA SER A 42 7.12 -19.44 -4.43
C SER A 42 7.23 -20.95 -4.28
N LEU A 43 7.94 -21.39 -3.23
CA LEU A 43 8.05 -22.81 -2.94
C LEU A 43 6.77 -23.34 -2.28
N ARG A 44 6.29 -22.68 -1.23
CA ARG A 44 5.17 -23.15 -0.40
C ARG A 44 3.80 -22.76 -0.95
N ARG A 45 3.68 -21.61 -1.59
CA ARG A 45 2.40 -21.02 -2.05
C ARG A 45 2.29 -20.97 -3.58
N ARG A 46 3.02 -21.85 -4.28
CA ARG A 46 3.04 -21.90 -5.75
C ARG A 46 1.65 -22.11 -6.36
N LYS A 47 0.85 -23.01 -5.79
CA LYS A 47 -0.51 -23.30 -6.28
C LYS A 47 -1.42 -22.06 -6.19
N GLU A 48 -1.30 -21.30 -5.12
CA GLU A 48 -2.07 -20.07 -4.89
C GLU A 48 -1.66 -18.99 -5.89
N LEU A 49 -0.35 -18.79 -6.10
CA LEU A 49 0.17 -17.83 -7.07
C LEU A 49 -0.26 -18.19 -8.50
N LEU A 50 -0.21 -19.47 -8.86
CA LEU A 50 -0.69 -19.96 -10.15
C LEU A 50 -2.19 -19.74 -10.34
N SER A 51 -2.99 -20.02 -9.30
CA SER A 51 -4.44 -19.76 -9.31
C SER A 51 -4.74 -18.28 -9.52
N MET A 52 -3.99 -17.41 -8.85
CA MET A 52 -4.11 -15.96 -9.00
C MET A 52 -3.76 -15.50 -10.42
N ALA A 53 -2.63 -15.93 -10.96
CA ALA A 53 -2.22 -15.59 -12.32
C ALA A 53 -3.29 -15.97 -13.35
N LYS A 54 -3.92 -17.14 -13.19
CA LYS A 54 -5.04 -17.57 -14.04
C LYS A 54 -6.27 -16.69 -13.86
N LYS A 55 -6.63 -16.31 -12.63
CA LYS A 55 -7.76 -15.38 -12.38
C LYS A 55 -7.54 -14.02 -13.02
N LEU A 56 -6.31 -13.54 -13.04
CA LEU A 56 -5.92 -12.30 -13.70
C LEU A 56 -5.90 -12.40 -15.23
N LYS A 57 -6.05 -13.63 -15.80
CA LYS A 57 -6.05 -13.90 -17.25
C LYS A 57 -4.74 -13.58 -17.98
N GLY A 58 -3.62 -13.52 -17.25
CA GLY A 58 -2.28 -13.43 -17.86
C GLY A 58 -1.67 -14.81 -18.10
N THR A 59 -0.60 -14.87 -18.88
CA THR A 59 0.17 -16.09 -19.16
C THR A 59 1.05 -16.44 -17.95
N PRO A 60 0.77 -17.52 -17.19
CA PRO A 60 1.49 -17.80 -15.95
C PRO A 60 2.87 -18.44 -16.22
N LYS A 61 3.91 -17.92 -15.59
CA LYS A 61 5.26 -18.46 -15.49
C LYS A 61 5.69 -18.56 -14.04
N ILE A 62 5.15 -19.53 -13.31
CA ILE A 62 5.29 -19.66 -11.86
C ILE A 62 6.22 -20.82 -11.50
N TYR A 63 7.29 -20.50 -10.79
CA TYR A 63 8.37 -21.42 -10.47
C TYR A 63 8.40 -21.79 -8.98
N PRO A 64 8.89 -23.01 -8.62
CA PRO A 64 9.01 -23.46 -7.24
C PRO A 64 10.30 -22.90 -6.57
N PHE A 65 10.57 -21.61 -6.73
CA PHE A 65 11.76 -20.99 -6.18
C PHE A 65 11.43 -20.25 -4.88
N PRO A 66 12.14 -20.51 -3.76
CA PRO A 66 11.97 -19.72 -2.56
C PRO A 66 12.49 -18.28 -2.79
N PRO A 67 11.82 -17.26 -2.21
CA PRO A 67 12.23 -15.87 -2.36
C PRO A 67 13.70 -15.60 -1.99
N THR A 68 14.22 -16.28 -0.97
CA THR A 68 15.61 -16.17 -0.53
C THR A 68 16.62 -16.64 -1.59
N LEU A 69 16.26 -17.68 -2.37
CA LEU A 69 17.11 -18.14 -3.46
C LEU A 69 17.13 -17.11 -4.60
N MET A 70 15.98 -16.53 -4.93
CA MET A 70 15.88 -15.50 -5.95
C MET A 70 16.61 -14.22 -5.56
N ASP A 71 16.50 -13.80 -4.28
CA ASP A 71 17.29 -12.70 -3.73
C ASP A 71 18.80 -12.96 -3.92
N PHE A 72 19.27 -14.14 -3.57
CA PHE A 72 20.68 -14.49 -3.72
C PHE A 72 21.13 -14.50 -5.19
N ILE A 73 20.37 -15.14 -6.10
CA ILE A 73 20.70 -15.25 -7.52
C ILE A 73 20.65 -13.88 -8.21
N TRP A 74 19.61 -13.08 -7.96
CA TRP A 74 19.35 -11.84 -8.70
C TRP A 74 19.94 -10.60 -8.03
N ASN A 75 19.74 -10.44 -6.71
CA ASN A 75 20.22 -9.25 -6.03
C ASN A 75 21.71 -9.34 -5.61
N SER A 76 22.23 -10.56 -5.32
CA SER A 76 23.61 -10.72 -4.86
C SER A 76 24.57 -11.12 -5.99
N LEU A 77 24.29 -12.20 -6.72
CA LEU A 77 25.13 -12.68 -7.83
C LEU A 77 24.84 -11.99 -9.15
N HIS A 78 23.64 -11.50 -9.33
CA HIS A 78 23.12 -10.88 -10.55
C HIS A 78 23.32 -11.74 -11.80
N ILE A 79 22.99 -13.02 -11.69
CA ILE A 79 23.07 -14.01 -12.74
C ILE A 79 21.68 -14.57 -13.04
N LEU A 80 21.55 -15.38 -14.09
CA LEU A 80 20.30 -15.97 -14.58
C LEU A 80 19.34 -14.89 -15.11
N PRO A 81 19.55 -14.43 -16.36
CA PRO A 81 18.65 -13.47 -16.98
C PRO A 81 17.20 -13.93 -16.97
N ILE A 82 16.28 -13.01 -16.65
CA ILE A 82 14.87 -13.36 -16.43
C ILE A 82 14.21 -13.93 -17.69
N GLU A 83 14.67 -13.58 -18.88
CA GLU A 83 14.17 -14.13 -20.14
C GLU A 83 14.41 -15.64 -20.30
N LYS A 84 15.28 -16.25 -19.49
CA LYS A 84 15.40 -17.71 -19.40
C LYS A 84 14.16 -18.35 -18.76
N LEU A 85 13.41 -17.56 -17.96
CA LEU A 85 12.19 -17.99 -17.29
C LEU A 85 10.92 -17.50 -18.00
N THR A 86 10.90 -16.27 -18.49
CA THR A 86 9.74 -15.69 -19.16
C THR A 86 9.68 -16.00 -20.65
N GLY A 87 10.82 -16.28 -21.29
CA GLY A 87 11.01 -16.21 -22.72
C GLY A 87 11.24 -14.76 -23.19
N PRO A 88 11.31 -14.52 -24.52
CA PRO A 88 11.50 -13.19 -25.07
C PRO A 88 10.30 -12.30 -24.76
N VAL A 89 10.57 -11.04 -24.39
CA VAL A 89 9.57 -10.01 -24.05
C VAL A 89 10.01 -8.66 -24.61
N ASP A 90 9.11 -7.68 -24.63
CA ASP A 90 9.44 -6.30 -24.99
C ASP A 90 9.88 -5.49 -23.78
N LEU A 91 9.34 -5.81 -22.59
CA LEU A 91 9.58 -5.07 -21.34
C LEU A 91 9.36 -5.96 -20.12
N ILE A 92 10.05 -5.61 -19.02
CA ILE A 92 9.91 -6.27 -17.73
C ILE A 92 9.53 -5.23 -16.67
N HIS A 93 8.48 -5.52 -15.91
CA HIS A 93 8.11 -4.79 -14.70
C HIS A 93 8.47 -5.63 -13.47
N THR A 94 9.52 -5.21 -12.76
CA THR A 94 10.05 -5.93 -11.60
C THR A 94 9.29 -5.62 -10.33
N SER A 95 9.35 -6.52 -9.37
CA SER A 95 8.69 -6.38 -8.08
C SER A 95 9.54 -5.62 -7.07
N ASP A 96 8.97 -5.45 -5.87
CA ASP A 96 9.63 -4.78 -4.75
C ASP A 96 10.79 -5.60 -4.11
N TRP A 97 10.94 -6.90 -4.39
CA TRP A 97 11.89 -7.77 -3.68
C TRP A 97 13.14 -8.13 -4.48
N THR A 98 13.04 -8.27 -5.79
CA THR A 98 14.14 -8.76 -6.62
C THR A 98 14.30 -7.96 -7.89
N GLU A 99 15.54 -7.81 -8.34
CA GLU A 99 15.90 -7.17 -9.60
C GLU A 99 16.75 -8.12 -10.45
N PRO A 100 16.13 -8.92 -11.34
CA PRO A 100 16.85 -9.84 -12.19
C PRO A 100 17.65 -9.11 -13.29
N PRO A 101 18.82 -9.64 -13.72
CA PRO A 101 19.47 -9.17 -14.93
C PRO A 101 18.57 -9.46 -16.15
N SER A 102 18.64 -8.60 -17.17
CA SER A 102 17.95 -8.78 -18.44
C SER A 102 18.58 -7.98 -19.54
N LYS A 103 18.47 -8.48 -20.78
CA LYS A 103 18.79 -7.72 -22.00
C LYS A 103 17.62 -6.84 -22.47
N TYR A 104 16.43 -7.06 -21.93
CA TYR A 104 15.24 -6.26 -22.23
C TYR A 104 15.11 -5.08 -21.26
N PRO A 105 14.47 -3.98 -21.67
CA PRO A 105 14.28 -2.84 -20.80
C PRO A 105 13.45 -3.23 -19.58
N LYS A 106 13.83 -2.62 -18.43
CA LYS A 106 13.17 -2.85 -17.14
C LYS A 106 12.59 -1.58 -16.57
N ILE A 107 11.47 -1.72 -15.90
CA ILE A 107 10.91 -0.73 -14.99
C ILE A 107 10.64 -1.41 -13.65
N THR A 108 10.55 -0.62 -12.59
CA THR A 108 10.18 -1.11 -11.26
C THR A 108 9.25 -0.12 -10.58
N THR A 109 8.38 -0.61 -9.69
CA THR A 109 7.61 0.24 -8.78
C THR A 109 8.27 0.27 -7.41
N MET A 110 8.39 1.46 -6.84
CA MET A 110 8.89 1.71 -5.50
C MET A 110 7.74 2.19 -4.61
N HIS A 111 7.42 1.38 -3.60
CA HIS A 111 6.35 1.68 -2.66
C HIS A 111 6.80 2.60 -1.54
N ASP A 112 7.97 2.34 -0.97
CA ASP A 112 8.55 3.14 0.11
C ASP A 112 10.07 2.95 0.22
N LEU A 113 10.68 3.73 1.11
CA LEU A 113 12.08 3.59 1.50
C LEU A 113 12.25 3.34 3.01
N ILE A 114 11.27 2.65 3.64
CA ILE A 114 11.29 2.30 5.07
C ILE A 114 12.61 1.68 5.50
N PRO A 115 13.22 0.71 4.78
CA PRO A 115 14.47 0.09 5.20
C PRO A 115 15.66 1.06 5.33
N PHE A 116 15.58 2.23 4.69
CA PHE A 116 16.62 3.25 4.72
C PHE A 116 16.29 4.37 5.71
N LYS A 117 15.05 4.78 5.78
CA LYS A 117 14.59 5.92 6.58
C LYS A 117 14.31 5.53 8.03
N TYR A 118 13.81 4.31 8.23
CA TYR A 118 13.48 3.74 9.54
C TYR A 118 14.09 2.34 9.72
N PRO A 119 15.44 2.23 9.66
CA PRO A 119 16.14 0.93 9.67
C PRO A 119 15.86 0.10 10.92
N GLN A 120 15.51 0.73 12.05
CA GLN A 120 15.16 0.07 13.30
C GLN A 120 13.84 -0.70 13.24
N THR A 121 12.95 -0.39 12.27
CA THR A 121 11.66 -1.07 12.10
C THR A 121 11.73 -2.31 11.22
N THR A 122 12.90 -2.57 10.61
CA THR A 122 13.13 -3.71 9.70
C THR A 122 14.32 -4.56 10.14
N THR A 123 14.32 -5.84 9.79
CA THR A 123 15.46 -6.72 10.10
C THR A 123 16.67 -6.40 9.21
N SER A 124 17.87 -6.74 9.68
CA SER A 124 19.10 -6.55 8.89
C SER A 124 19.06 -7.31 7.56
N SER A 125 18.43 -8.48 7.54
CA SER A 125 18.25 -9.27 6.31
C SER A 125 17.42 -8.52 5.27
N ILE A 126 16.27 -7.95 5.67
CA ILE A 126 15.41 -7.16 4.78
C ILE A 126 16.16 -5.93 4.26
N ARG A 127 16.83 -5.18 5.16
CA ARG A 127 17.62 -4.01 4.75
C ARG A 127 18.70 -4.35 3.73
N ASN A 128 19.43 -5.45 3.94
CA ASN A 128 20.48 -5.88 3.03
C ASN A 128 19.93 -6.32 1.67
N ALA A 129 18.82 -7.03 1.64
CA ALA A 129 18.16 -7.43 0.40
C ALA A 129 17.72 -6.21 -0.42
N HIS A 130 17.03 -5.24 0.23
CA HIS A 130 16.62 -3.98 -0.41
C HIS A 130 17.81 -3.16 -0.91
N LYS A 131 18.88 -3.05 -0.10
CA LYS A 131 20.09 -2.32 -0.50
C LYS A 131 20.72 -2.90 -1.77
N LYS A 132 20.84 -4.22 -1.85
CA LYS A 132 21.38 -4.90 -3.03
C LYS A 132 20.47 -4.73 -4.26
N LYS A 133 19.18 -4.96 -4.09
CA LYS A 133 18.18 -4.77 -5.15
C LYS A 133 18.25 -3.37 -5.73
N LEU A 134 18.20 -2.34 -4.86
CA LEU A 134 18.16 -0.95 -5.29
C LEU A 134 19.42 -0.50 -6.04
N ALA A 135 20.58 -1.08 -5.72
CA ALA A 135 21.80 -0.83 -6.48
C ALA A 135 21.64 -1.24 -7.96
N TRP A 136 20.93 -2.35 -8.23
CA TRP A 136 20.62 -2.79 -9.60
C TRP A 136 19.49 -1.96 -10.22
N VAL A 137 18.44 -1.66 -9.48
CA VAL A 137 17.34 -0.80 -9.96
C VAL A 137 17.88 0.53 -10.49
N ILE A 138 18.73 1.21 -9.71
CA ILE A 138 19.30 2.52 -10.10
C ILE A 138 20.12 2.41 -11.38
N ARG A 139 20.85 1.31 -11.55
CA ARG A 139 21.73 1.09 -12.73
C ARG A 139 20.95 0.72 -13.98
N GLU A 140 19.98 -0.17 -13.85
CA GLU A 140 19.42 -0.91 -15.00
C GLU A 140 17.98 -0.53 -15.33
N SER A 141 17.18 -0.05 -14.37
CA SER A 141 15.81 0.36 -14.67
C SER A 141 15.80 1.62 -15.54
N LYS A 142 15.08 1.58 -16.64
CA LYS A 142 14.86 2.73 -17.53
C LYS A 142 14.00 3.80 -16.86
N LYS A 143 12.93 3.36 -16.17
CA LYS A 143 12.06 4.21 -15.36
C LYS A 143 11.76 3.52 -14.01
N ILE A 144 11.52 4.33 -13.01
CA ILE A 144 11.09 3.92 -11.66
C ILE A 144 9.76 4.61 -11.39
N ILE A 145 8.73 3.83 -11.16
CA ILE A 145 7.42 4.34 -10.74
C ILE A 145 7.47 4.53 -9.22
N ALA A 146 7.27 5.77 -8.76
CA ALA A 146 7.06 6.11 -7.36
C ALA A 146 5.56 6.24 -7.09
N VAL A 147 5.06 5.64 -6.01
CA VAL A 147 3.62 5.65 -5.70
C VAL A 147 3.13 6.98 -5.11
N SER A 148 4.04 7.92 -4.85
CA SER A 148 3.74 9.26 -4.31
C SER A 148 4.88 10.23 -4.57
N GLU A 149 4.61 11.53 -4.50
CA GLU A 149 5.64 12.58 -4.53
C GLU A 149 6.61 12.46 -3.35
N SER A 150 6.11 12.02 -2.20
CA SER A 150 6.95 11.72 -1.03
C SER A 150 7.97 10.62 -1.36
N THR A 151 7.55 9.51 -1.97
CA THR A 151 8.45 8.43 -2.38
C THR A 151 9.44 8.90 -3.44
N LYS A 152 9.02 9.75 -4.40
CA LYS A 152 9.93 10.38 -5.39
C LYS A 152 11.00 11.21 -4.69
N LYS A 153 10.61 12.09 -3.74
CA LYS A 153 11.57 12.90 -2.96
C LYS A 153 12.57 12.04 -2.20
N ASP A 154 12.11 10.95 -1.60
CA ASP A 154 12.99 10.02 -0.89
C ASP A 154 13.96 9.28 -1.84
N LEU A 155 13.51 8.86 -3.03
CA LEU A 155 14.37 8.28 -4.07
C LEU A 155 15.48 9.24 -4.50
N MET A 156 15.14 10.51 -4.70
CA MET A 156 16.12 11.55 -5.09
C MET A 156 17.08 11.88 -3.95
N SER A 157 16.58 12.08 -2.74
CA SER A 157 17.38 12.56 -1.60
C SER A 157 18.26 11.46 -0.98
N ILE A 158 17.73 10.26 -0.81
CA ILE A 158 18.41 9.14 -0.12
C ILE A 158 19.26 8.33 -1.09
N LEU A 159 18.74 8.03 -2.27
CA LEU A 159 19.37 7.14 -3.24
C LEU A 159 19.99 7.88 -4.44
N ARG A 160 19.82 9.20 -4.52
CA ARG A 160 20.32 10.06 -5.60
C ARG A 160 19.87 9.58 -7.00
N VAL A 161 18.66 9.05 -7.08
CA VAL A 161 18.07 8.69 -8.37
C VAL A 161 17.80 9.98 -9.16
N PRO A 162 18.23 10.06 -10.43
CA PRO A 162 17.93 11.21 -11.29
C PRO A 162 16.42 11.38 -11.47
N GLU A 163 15.95 12.63 -11.44
CA GLU A 163 14.52 12.94 -11.50
C GLU A 163 13.85 12.42 -12.77
N GLU A 164 14.54 12.50 -13.89
CA GLU A 164 14.07 12.04 -15.21
C GLU A 164 13.82 10.51 -15.28
N LYS A 165 14.39 9.75 -14.36
CA LYS A 165 14.10 8.30 -14.22
C LYS A 165 12.84 8.01 -13.42
N ILE A 166 12.28 8.99 -12.69
CA ILE A 166 11.19 8.77 -11.77
C ILE A 166 9.89 9.29 -12.36
N VAL A 167 8.86 8.46 -12.37
CA VAL A 167 7.49 8.84 -12.71
C VAL A 167 6.60 8.60 -11.49
N VAL A 168 5.83 9.60 -11.09
CA VAL A 168 4.88 9.44 -9.97
C VAL A 168 3.55 8.94 -10.51
N ILE A 169 3.13 7.76 -10.05
CA ILE A 169 1.84 7.17 -10.37
C ILE A 169 1.18 6.72 -9.06
N PRO A 170 0.16 7.46 -8.59
CA PRO A 170 -0.55 7.11 -7.36
C PRO A 170 -1.25 5.75 -7.46
N GLU A 171 -1.40 5.11 -6.30
CA GLU A 171 -2.20 3.90 -6.18
C GLU A 171 -3.70 4.23 -6.26
N GLY A 172 -4.54 3.23 -6.52
CA GLY A 172 -5.99 3.37 -6.56
C GLY A 172 -6.69 2.73 -5.36
N VAL A 173 -7.98 2.97 -5.26
CA VAL A 173 -8.87 2.27 -4.33
C VAL A 173 -9.69 1.20 -5.07
N GLU A 174 -9.95 0.07 -4.41
CA GLU A 174 -10.75 -1.03 -4.95
C GLU A 174 -12.24 -0.66 -4.93
N GLU A 175 -12.99 -1.06 -5.96
CA GLU A 175 -14.43 -0.75 -6.15
C GLU A 175 -15.32 -1.19 -4.97
N ARG A 176 -14.88 -2.16 -4.16
CA ARG A 176 -15.62 -2.63 -2.98
C ARG A 176 -15.66 -1.60 -1.84
N TYR A 177 -14.74 -0.65 -1.81
CA TYR A 177 -14.74 0.42 -0.81
C TYR A 177 -15.70 1.52 -1.24
N THR A 178 -16.93 1.40 -0.78
CA THR A 178 -18.04 2.35 -1.00
C THR A 178 -18.81 2.52 0.31
N PRO A 179 -19.57 3.62 0.47
CA PRO A 179 -20.47 3.77 1.61
C PRO A 179 -21.42 2.58 1.74
N GLN A 180 -21.53 2.03 2.94
CA GLN A 180 -22.36 0.85 3.21
C GLN A 180 -23.70 1.23 3.83
N PRO A 181 -24.77 0.46 3.53
CA PRO A 181 -26.09 0.62 4.17
C PRO A 181 -25.99 0.48 5.69
N LEU A 182 -26.82 1.24 6.42
CA LEU A 182 -26.81 1.29 7.89
C LEU A 182 -27.05 -0.10 8.51
N GLU A 183 -27.93 -0.89 7.92
CA GLU A 183 -28.24 -2.24 8.39
C GLU A 183 -26.99 -3.15 8.39
N ILE A 184 -26.14 -3.03 7.37
CA ILE A 184 -24.90 -3.80 7.26
C ILE A 184 -23.85 -3.26 8.25
N VAL A 185 -23.77 -1.93 8.37
CA VAL A 185 -22.90 -1.26 9.35
C VAL A 185 -23.24 -1.74 10.76
N ASP A 186 -24.52 -1.79 11.14
CA ASP A 186 -24.96 -2.18 12.46
C ASP A 186 -24.71 -3.67 12.77
N LEU A 187 -24.81 -4.55 11.74
CA LEU A 187 -24.40 -5.94 11.90
C LEU A 187 -22.91 -6.06 12.25
N VAL A 188 -22.05 -5.27 11.57
CA VAL A 188 -20.60 -5.30 11.79
C VAL A 188 -20.26 -4.63 13.14
N ARG A 189 -20.91 -3.52 13.51
CA ARG A 189 -20.77 -2.89 14.84
C ARG A 189 -21.04 -3.86 15.97
N ARG A 190 -22.15 -4.64 15.89
CA ARG A 190 -22.47 -5.68 16.89
C ARG A 190 -21.41 -6.77 16.93
N ARG A 191 -20.90 -7.22 15.77
CA ARG A 191 -19.84 -8.25 15.70
C ARG A 191 -18.60 -7.84 16.46
N TYR A 192 -18.17 -6.59 16.30
CA TYR A 192 -16.95 -6.06 16.92
C TYR A 192 -17.21 -5.29 18.22
N GLN A 193 -18.45 -5.20 18.67
CA GLN A 193 -18.86 -4.54 19.92
C GLN A 193 -18.42 -3.06 20.01
N THR A 194 -18.38 -2.37 18.86
CA THR A 194 -17.91 -0.99 18.78
C THR A 194 -18.90 0.01 19.37
N GLY A 195 -20.18 -0.34 19.46
CA GLY A 195 -21.24 0.64 19.70
C GLY A 195 -21.49 1.49 18.45
N GLU A 196 -22.28 2.55 18.61
CA GLU A 196 -22.57 3.51 17.52
C GLU A 196 -21.40 4.46 17.29
N ASP A 197 -20.81 4.97 18.37
CA ASP A 197 -19.74 5.95 18.33
C ASP A 197 -18.37 5.30 18.55
N TYR A 198 -17.58 5.25 17.49
CA TYR A 198 -16.22 4.73 17.58
C TYR A 198 -15.27 5.41 16.61
N LEU A 199 -14.01 5.49 17.02
CA LEU A 199 -12.87 5.74 16.16
C LEU A 199 -12.36 4.43 15.58
N PHE A 200 -11.83 4.47 14.36
CA PHE A 200 -11.27 3.30 13.72
C PHE A 200 -9.86 3.58 13.23
N THR A 201 -8.96 2.63 13.44
CA THR A 201 -7.62 2.58 12.80
C THR A 201 -7.34 1.18 12.30
N LEU A 202 -6.66 1.09 11.15
CA LEU A 202 -6.28 -0.19 10.52
C LEU A 202 -4.80 -0.17 10.17
N SER A 203 -4.00 -0.96 10.88
CA SER A 203 -2.57 -1.10 10.58
C SER A 203 -1.98 -2.32 11.28
N THR A 204 -0.85 -2.82 10.77
CA THR A 204 -0.03 -3.76 11.54
C THR A 204 0.47 -3.09 12.81
N LEU A 205 0.48 -3.79 13.94
CA LEU A 205 1.05 -3.27 15.19
C LEU A 205 2.58 -3.23 15.07
N GLU A 206 3.09 -2.05 14.79
CA GLU A 206 4.52 -1.75 14.71
C GLU A 206 4.78 -0.28 15.11
N PRO A 207 5.97 0.05 15.66
CA PRO A 207 6.25 1.40 16.21
C PRO A 207 5.96 2.55 15.22
N ARG A 208 6.25 2.34 13.93
CA ARG A 208 6.01 3.34 12.87
C ARG A 208 4.52 3.71 12.70
N LYS A 209 3.61 2.83 13.06
CA LYS A 209 2.16 3.08 12.99
C LYS A 209 1.61 3.87 14.18
N ASN A 210 2.44 4.11 15.20
CA ASN A 210 2.22 5.07 16.28
C ASN A 210 0.93 4.86 17.10
N GLN A 211 0.52 3.59 17.29
CA GLN A 211 -0.72 3.27 18.01
C GLN A 211 -0.67 3.66 19.50
N GLU A 212 0.51 3.68 20.12
CA GLU A 212 0.62 4.14 21.52
C GLU A 212 0.27 5.61 21.68
N ALA A 213 0.74 6.48 20.79
CA ALA A 213 0.37 7.89 20.78
C ALA A 213 -1.13 8.07 20.50
N LEU A 214 -1.71 7.22 19.62
CA LEU A 214 -3.15 7.22 19.37
C LEU A 214 -3.95 6.88 20.64
N ILE A 215 -3.53 5.87 21.40
CA ILE A 215 -4.22 5.49 22.65
C ILE A 215 -4.17 6.66 23.65
N ARG A 216 -3.01 7.29 23.84
CA ARG A 216 -2.88 8.46 24.72
C ARG A 216 -3.75 9.64 24.24
N ALA A 217 -3.79 9.91 22.96
CA ALA A 217 -4.64 10.93 22.37
C ALA A 217 -6.14 10.61 22.57
N TYR A 218 -6.51 9.34 22.40
CA TYR A 218 -7.86 8.86 22.63
C TYR A 218 -8.31 9.06 24.09
N GLU A 219 -7.43 8.87 25.08
CA GLU A 219 -7.73 9.16 26.50
C GLU A 219 -8.05 10.66 26.72
N ILE A 220 -7.43 11.57 25.98
CA ILE A 220 -7.76 13.00 25.99
C ILE A 220 -9.15 13.22 25.36
N VAL A 221 -9.39 12.61 24.19
CA VAL A 221 -10.67 12.73 23.45
C VAL A 221 -11.84 12.21 24.28
N ARG A 222 -11.67 11.13 25.04
CA ARG A 222 -12.71 10.58 25.94
C ARG A 222 -13.19 11.54 27.03
N LYS A 223 -12.40 12.53 27.42
CA LYS A 223 -12.87 13.55 28.36
C LYS A 223 -14.02 14.37 27.79
N THR A 224 -14.08 14.53 26.47
CA THR A 224 -15.15 15.21 25.75
C THR A 224 -16.25 14.25 25.26
N PHE A 225 -15.86 13.01 24.94
CA PHE A 225 -16.75 11.96 24.40
C PHE A 225 -16.62 10.68 25.25
N PRO A 226 -17.28 10.61 26.46
CA PRO A 226 -17.02 9.52 27.42
C PRO A 226 -17.35 8.10 26.91
N ASP A 227 -18.39 7.96 26.06
CA ASP A 227 -18.87 6.68 25.54
C ASP A 227 -18.17 6.25 24.24
N LEU A 228 -17.30 7.12 23.71
CA LEU A 228 -16.53 6.85 22.49
C LEU A 228 -15.63 5.63 22.68
N LYS A 229 -15.60 4.73 21.70
CA LYS A 229 -14.68 3.59 21.66
C LYS A 229 -13.59 3.80 20.59
N LEU A 230 -12.48 3.10 20.76
CA LEU A 230 -11.39 3.05 19.78
C LEU A 230 -11.17 1.62 19.28
N LEU A 231 -11.47 1.37 18.01
CA LEU A 231 -11.19 0.08 17.36
C LEU A 231 -9.82 0.12 16.67
N ILE A 232 -8.87 -0.66 17.18
CA ILE A 232 -7.53 -0.83 16.59
C ILE A 232 -7.46 -2.20 15.93
N ALA A 233 -7.54 -2.26 14.61
CA ALA A 233 -7.49 -3.48 13.83
C ALA A 233 -6.15 -3.67 13.11
N GLY A 234 -5.76 -4.93 12.94
CA GLY A 234 -4.58 -5.32 12.20
C GLY A 234 -3.84 -6.49 12.84
N ARG A 235 -2.83 -7.00 12.13
CA ARG A 235 -2.01 -8.10 12.63
C ARG A 235 -1.07 -7.62 13.72
N VAL A 236 -1.01 -8.36 14.82
CA VAL A 236 -0.03 -8.13 15.89
C VAL A 236 1.30 -8.76 15.47
N ARG A 237 2.38 -7.98 15.42
CA ARG A 237 3.74 -8.55 15.36
C ARG A 237 4.09 -9.12 16.74
N GLN A 238 4.99 -10.12 16.77
CA GLN A 238 5.33 -10.86 18.00
C GLN A 238 5.79 -9.99 19.18
N ASP A 239 6.24 -8.77 18.90
CA ASP A 239 6.81 -7.81 19.86
C ASP A 239 5.83 -6.67 20.24
N GLY A 240 4.66 -6.57 19.58
CA GLY A 240 3.72 -5.45 19.74
C GLY A 240 2.70 -5.74 20.83
N LYS A 241 2.96 -5.29 22.06
CA LYS A 241 1.94 -5.16 23.12
C LYS A 241 1.59 -3.69 23.27
N LEU A 242 0.34 -3.36 23.01
CA LEU A 242 -0.19 -2.05 23.37
C LEU A 242 -0.67 -2.07 24.84
N PRO A 243 -0.56 -0.97 25.57
CA PRO A 243 -1.11 -0.89 26.91
C PRO A 243 -2.63 -1.08 26.85
N PRO A 244 -3.22 -1.81 27.81
CA PRO A 244 -4.66 -1.88 27.92
C PRO A 244 -5.20 -0.48 28.29
N ALA A 245 -6.24 -0.04 27.59
CA ALA A 245 -6.92 1.22 27.89
C ALA A 245 -8.42 1.03 27.81
N GLU A 246 -9.16 1.71 28.66
CA GLU A 246 -10.61 1.61 28.71
C GLU A 246 -11.24 2.09 27.40
N GLY A 247 -12.20 1.32 26.88
CA GLY A 247 -12.87 1.62 25.61
C GLY A 247 -12.08 1.27 24.34
N VAL A 248 -10.84 0.74 24.48
CA VAL A 248 -10.05 0.27 23.35
C VAL A 248 -10.39 -1.19 23.02
N ILE A 249 -10.72 -1.44 21.77
CA ILE A 249 -11.06 -2.76 21.22
C ILE A 249 -9.99 -3.18 20.24
N MET A 250 -9.36 -4.34 20.45
CA MET A 250 -8.30 -4.89 19.58
C MET A 250 -8.68 -6.28 19.09
N PRO A 251 -9.48 -6.42 18.02
CA PRO A 251 -9.92 -7.73 17.52
C PRO A 251 -8.83 -8.51 16.79
N GLY A 252 -7.67 -7.88 16.55
CA GLY A 252 -6.64 -8.44 15.68
C GLY A 252 -6.98 -8.26 14.20
N TYR A 253 -6.81 -9.35 13.42
CA TYR A 253 -7.13 -9.34 11.99
C TYR A 253 -8.65 -9.25 11.77
N ILE A 254 -9.04 -8.33 10.89
CA ILE A 254 -10.43 -8.19 10.43
C ILE A 254 -10.51 -8.68 8.97
N PRO A 255 -11.50 -9.51 8.61
CA PRO A 255 -11.75 -9.90 7.23
C PRO A 255 -12.00 -8.68 6.34
N ASP A 256 -11.43 -8.70 5.13
CA ASP A 256 -11.55 -7.60 4.16
C ASP A 256 -13.01 -7.25 3.84
N ALA A 257 -13.94 -8.21 3.95
CA ALA A 257 -15.36 -7.98 3.71
C ALA A 257 -16.03 -7.07 4.74
N ASP A 258 -15.51 -7.01 5.98
CA ASP A 258 -16.06 -6.18 7.05
C ASP A 258 -15.51 -4.75 7.04
N LEU A 259 -14.37 -4.52 6.37
CA LEU A 259 -13.67 -3.22 6.36
C LEU A 259 -14.53 -2.07 5.81
N PRO A 260 -15.25 -2.21 4.67
CA PRO A 260 -16.08 -1.12 4.16
C PRO A 260 -17.14 -0.65 5.18
N SER A 261 -17.73 -1.58 5.94
CA SER A 261 -18.73 -1.26 6.96
C SER A 261 -18.11 -0.55 8.17
N LEU A 262 -16.91 -0.97 8.59
CA LEU A 262 -16.21 -0.32 9.68
C LEU A 262 -15.76 1.10 9.32
N TYR A 263 -15.30 1.31 8.09
CA TYR A 263 -14.99 2.65 7.60
C TYR A 263 -16.25 3.53 7.51
N SER A 264 -17.35 3.00 6.93
CA SER A 264 -18.59 3.77 6.77
C SER A 264 -19.23 4.15 8.10
N GLY A 265 -19.11 3.29 9.11
CA GLY A 265 -19.74 3.43 10.42
C GLY A 265 -18.98 4.26 11.43
N CYS A 266 -17.67 4.45 11.30
CA CYS A 266 -16.89 5.18 12.31
C CYS A 266 -17.23 6.68 12.37
N LEU A 267 -17.02 7.31 13.52
CA LEU A 267 -17.07 8.76 13.65
C LEU A 267 -15.92 9.42 12.91
N ALA A 268 -14.72 8.85 13.10
CA ALA A 268 -13.52 9.23 12.34
C ALA A 268 -12.60 8.01 12.17
N PHE A 269 -11.94 7.93 11.00
CA PHE A 269 -10.82 7.05 10.78
C PHE A 269 -9.53 7.82 11.12
N VAL A 270 -8.70 7.26 12.00
CA VAL A 270 -7.49 7.91 12.49
C VAL A 270 -6.26 7.12 12.05
N PHE A 271 -5.29 7.81 11.44
CA PHE A 271 -4.10 7.15 10.92
C PHE A 271 -2.81 7.90 11.31
N PRO A 272 -2.25 7.61 12.50
CA PRO A 272 -1.16 8.38 13.11
C PRO A 272 0.24 7.92 12.66
N SER A 273 0.36 7.26 11.52
CA SER A 273 1.64 6.73 11.03
C SER A 273 2.69 7.82 10.87
N ILE A 274 3.90 7.52 11.31
CA ILE A 274 5.06 8.44 11.21
C ILE A 274 5.61 8.49 9.78
N TYR A 275 5.38 7.44 8.99
CA TYR A 275 5.82 7.37 7.60
C TYR A 275 5.02 6.33 6.81
N GLU A 276 4.63 6.69 5.58
CA GLU A 276 3.95 5.82 4.61
C GLU A 276 4.49 6.09 3.19
N GLY A 277 4.48 5.05 2.36
CA GLY A 277 4.79 5.25 0.94
C GLY A 277 3.63 5.84 0.15
N PHE A 278 2.38 5.45 0.50
CA PHE A 278 1.16 6.00 -0.10
C PHE A 278 0.09 6.29 0.96
N GLY A 279 -0.55 5.28 1.52
CA GLY A 279 -1.63 5.46 2.49
C GLY A 279 -2.94 4.85 1.99
N LEU A 280 -2.92 3.59 1.57
CA LEU A 280 -4.14 2.87 1.15
C LEU A 280 -5.25 2.89 2.20
N PRO A 281 -5.00 2.66 3.53
CA PRO A 281 -6.08 2.66 4.51
C PRO A 281 -6.85 3.98 4.63
N PRO A 282 -6.21 5.16 4.70
CA PRO A 282 -6.92 6.44 4.61
C PRO A 282 -7.72 6.60 3.32
N LEU A 283 -7.17 6.22 2.17
CA LEU A 283 -7.88 6.30 0.90
C LEU A 283 -9.11 5.38 0.88
N GLN A 284 -8.99 4.15 1.41
CA GLN A 284 -10.13 3.21 1.54
C GLN A 284 -11.20 3.77 2.47
N ALA A 285 -10.81 4.39 3.59
CA ALA A 285 -11.73 5.06 4.51
C ALA A 285 -12.49 6.20 3.82
N MET A 286 -11.77 7.04 3.07
CA MET A 286 -12.37 8.13 2.30
C MET A 286 -13.36 7.63 1.24
N ALA A 287 -13.03 6.56 0.53
CA ALA A 287 -13.90 5.93 -0.46
C ALA A 287 -15.19 5.36 0.17
N CYS A 288 -15.13 4.94 1.44
CA CYS A 288 -16.32 4.56 2.23
C CYS A 288 -17.05 5.76 2.85
N GLY A 289 -16.63 6.98 2.56
CA GLY A 289 -17.22 8.21 3.10
C GLY A 289 -16.91 8.42 4.59
N ALA A 290 -15.77 7.94 5.10
CA ALA A 290 -15.34 8.27 6.46
C ALA A 290 -14.82 9.71 6.54
N SER A 291 -14.97 10.35 7.71
CA SER A 291 -14.15 11.49 8.10
C SER A 291 -12.77 10.96 8.48
N VAL A 292 -11.69 11.56 7.97
CA VAL A 292 -10.33 11.07 8.21
C VAL A 292 -9.47 12.10 8.92
N ALA A 293 -8.69 11.64 9.91
CA ALA A 293 -7.64 12.41 10.57
C ALA A 293 -6.34 11.64 10.45
N VAL A 294 -5.32 12.23 9.82
CA VAL A 294 -4.07 11.56 9.50
C VAL A 294 -2.86 12.43 9.84
N SER A 295 -1.70 11.81 9.97
CA SER A 295 -0.44 12.53 10.18
C SER A 295 -0.11 13.47 9.02
N ASN A 296 0.47 14.62 9.31
CA ASN A 296 0.92 15.63 8.32
C ASN A 296 2.28 15.31 7.69
N VAL A 297 2.64 14.05 7.58
CA VAL A 297 3.96 13.57 7.13
C VAL A 297 3.85 12.61 5.95
N SER A 298 4.97 12.47 5.23
CA SER A 298 5.15 11.58 4.09
C SER A 298 4.07 11.77 3.00
N SER A 299 3.48 10.70 2.50
CA SER A 299 2.46 10.72 1.44
C SER A 299 1.04 11.06 1.92
N LEU A 300 0.80 11.08 3.23
CA LEU A 300 -0.56 11.22 3.76
C LEU A 300 -1.24 12.54 3.38
N PRO A 301 -0.55 13.72 3.44
CA PRO A 301 -1.14 14.98 3.00
C PRO A 301 -1.54 14.99 1.51
N GLU A 302 -0.76 14.36 0.63
CA GLU A 302 -1.08 14.31 -0.80
C GLU A 302 -2.26 13.37 -1.12
N VAL A 303 -2.46 12.32 -0.30
CA VAL A 303 -3.60 11.41 -0.45
C VAL A 303 -4.90 12.05 0.04
N VAL A 304 -4.90 12.66 1.23
CA VAL A 304 -6.14 13.18 1.81
C VAL A 304 -6.50 14.59 1.30
N GLY A 305 -5.52 15.38 0.88
CA GLY A 305 -5.74 16.76 0.44
C GLY A 305 -6.46 17.59 1.51
N ASP A 306 -7.44 18.37 1.07
CA ASP A 306 -8.32 19.18 1.92
C ASP A 306 -9.56 18.44 2.46
N ALA A 307 -9.62 17.13 2.22
CA ALA A 307 -10.72 16.27 2.64
C ALA A 307 -10.44 15.54 3.97
N GLY A 308 -9.24 15.70 4.54
CA GLY A 308 -8.85 15.14 5.83
C GLY A 308 -8.28 16.18 6.77
N ILE A 309 -8.31 15.89 8.07
CA ILE A 309 -7.63 16.67 9.09
C ILE A 309 -6.19 16.19 9.23
N LEU A 310 -5.24 17.11 9.19
CA LEU A 310 -3.82 16.84 9.35
C LEU A 310 -3.35 17.18 10.75
N PHE A 311 -2.60 16.29 11.40
CA PHE A 311 -2.04 16.51 12.73
C PHE A 311 -0.56 16.12 12.78
N ASP A 312 0.17 16.66 13.74
CA ASP A 312 1.54 16.27 14.04
C ASP A 312 1.54 14.91 14.78
N PRO A 313 2.12 13.84 14.18
CA PRO A 313 2.17 12.52 14.81
C PRO A 313 3.08 12.44 16.04
N GLU A 314 3.95 13.42 16.27
CA GLU A 314 4.85 13.48 17.43
C GLU A 314 4.19 14.14 18.65
N SER A 315 3.04 14.83 18.46
CA SER A 315 2.28 15.48 19.54
C SER A 315 0.96 14.74 19.81
N VAL A 316 0.83 14.18 21.01
CA VAL A 316 -0.39 13.52 21.48
C VAL A 316 -1.56 14.50 21.48
N GLU A 317 -1.31 15.75 21.87
CA GLU A 317 -2.30 16.83 21.90
C GLU A 317 -2.77 17.19 20.49
N SER A 318 -1.84 17.23 19.52
CA SER A 318 -2.19 17.48 18.12
C SER A 318 -3.03 16.35 17.53
N ILE A 319 -2.70 15.09 17.84
CA ILE A 319 -3.50 13.93 17.44
C ILE A 319 -4.91 14.04 18.03
N ALA A 320 -5.02 14.35 19.34
CA ALA A 320 -6.32 14.49 20.01
C ALA A 320 -7.16 15.64 19.43
N ALA A 321 -6.55 16.79 19.18
CA ALA A 321 -7.22 17.94 18.55
C ALA A 321 -7.71 17.59 17.13
N GLY A 322 -6.87 16.94 16.32
CA GLY A 322 -7.23 16.49 14.98
C GLY A 322 -8.40 15.48 14.98
N ILE A 323 -8.45 14.58 15.97
CA ILE A 323 -9.57 13.64 16.15
C ILE A 323 -10.87 14.41 16.46
N ILE A 324 -10.83 15.34 17.43
CA ILE A 324 -11.99 16.14 17.81
C ILE A 324 -12.50 16.93 16.62
N GLU A 325 -11.61 17.60 15.89
CA GLU A 325 -11.95 18.35 14.69
C GLU A 325 -12.58 17.48 13.60
N ALA A 326 -12.04 16.27 13.37
CA ALA A 326 -12.60 15.33 12.41
C ALA A 326 -14.00 14.85 12.79
N ILE A 327 -14.30 14.67 14.10
CA ILE A 327 -15.63 14.33 14.60
C ILE A 327 -16.60 15.51 14.39
N GLN A 328 -16.19 16.70 14.78
CA GLN A 328 -17.04 17.91 14.70
C GLN A 328 -17.38 18.29 13.24
N ASN A 329 -16.43 18.15 12.33
CA ASN A 329 -16.62 18.45 10.91
C ASN A 329 -17.04 17.24 10.07
N ARG A 330 -17.46 16.12 10.70
CA ARG A 330 -17.74 14.83 10.05
C ARG A 330 -18.65 14.96 8.83
N SER A 331 -19.73 15.73 8.91
CA SER A 331 -20.71 15.85 7.83
C SER A 331 -20.13 16.48 6.55
N VAL A 332 -19.22 17.44 6.69
CA VAL A 332 -18.53 18.12 5.61
C VAL A 332 -17.40 17.22 5.05
N LEU A 333 -16.58 16.69 5.95
CA LEU A 333 -15.43 15.85 5.58
C LEU A 333 -15.86 14.59 4.84
N ARG A 334 -16.96 13.94 5.23
CA ARG A 334 -17.50 12.77 4.53
C ARG A 334 -17.79 13.04 3.05
N LYS A 335 -18.35 14.20 2.72
CA LYS A 335 -18.61 14.58 1.32
C LYS A 335 -17.31 14.85 0.56
N LYS A 336 -16.39 15.58 1.17
CA LYS A 336 -15.07 15.85 0.59
C LYS A 336 -14.25 14.56 0.38
N SER A 337 -14.31 13.64 1.33
CA SER A 337 -13.64 12.33 1.26
C SER A 337 -14.02 11.54 0.02
N LEU A 338 -15.31 11.44 -0.28
CA LEU A 338 -15.79 10.75 -1.49
C LEU A 338 -15.26 11.39 -2.78
N ILE A 339 -15.28 12.73 -2.85
CA ILE A 339 -14.75 13.46 -4.00
C ILE A 339 -13.24 13.27 -4.14
N GLN A 340 -12.50 13.33 -3.05
CA GLN A 340 -11.05 13.14 -3.08
C GLN A 340 -10.69 11.71 -3.47
N ALA A 341 -11.34 10.70 -2.87
CA ALA A 341 -11.07 9.30 -3.15
C ALA A 341 -11.35 8.93 -4.62
N SER A 342 -12.35 9.55 -5.25
CA SER A 342 -12.68 9.29 -6.67
C SER A 342 -11.57 9.68 -7.66
N LYS A 343 -10.59 10.47 -7.24
CA LYS A 343 -9.42 10.83 -8.06
C LYS A 343 -8.37 9.71 -8.14
N PHE A 344 -8.48 8.69 -7.29
CA PHE A 344 -7.49 7.60 -7.15
C PHE A 344 -8.10 6.28 -7.58
N THR A 345 -7.96 5.93 -8.85
CA THR A 345 -8.52 4.68 -9.39
C THR A 345 -7.42 3.78 -9.94
N TRP A 346 -7.60 2.47 -9.76
CA TRP A 346 -6.68 1.48 -10.35
C TRP A 346 -6.69 1.51 -11.88
N GLY A 347 -7.79 1.95 -12.47
CA GLY A 347 -7.89 2.14 -13.92
C GLY A 347 -6.93 3.23 -14.41
N GLN A 348 -6.89 4.37 -13.71
CA GLN A 348 -5.97 5.46 -14.03
C GLN A 348 -4.51 5.06 -13.78
N ALA A 349 -4.23 4.42 -12.64
CA ALA A 349 -2.89 3.92 -12.32
C ALA A 349 -2.36 2.94 -13.40
N ALA A 350 -3.23 2.07 -13.93
CA ALA A 350 -2.90 1.15 -15.01
C ALA A 350 -2.61 1.88 -16.33
N GLU A 351 -3.46 2.83 -16.71
CA GLU A 351 -3.28 3.62 -17.93
C GLU A 351 -1.98 4.44 -17.90
N GLU A 352 -1.68 5.09 -16.78
CA GLU A 352 -0.44 5.84 -16.60
C GLU A 352 0.79 4.92 -16.61
N THR A 353 0.71 3.75 -15.98
CA THR A 353 1.76 2.73 -16.03
C THR A 353 1.98 2.24 -17.47
N TYR A 354 0.91 2.02 -18.22
CA TYR A 354 1.00 1.59 -19.61
C TYR A 354 1.64 2.65 -20.52
N LYS A 355 1.41 3.94 -20.26
CA LYS A 355 2.12 5.03 -20.96
C LYS A 355 3.63 4.94 -20.74
N VAL A 356 4.06 4.65 -19.52
CA VAL A 356 5.49 4.41 -19.21
C VAL A 356 6.02 3.21 -19.96
N TYR A 357 5.23 2.12 -20.08
CA TYR A 357 5.63 0.96 -20.89
C TYR A 357 5.86 1.32 -22.36
N LYS A 358 4.95 2.11 -22.94
CA LYS A 358 5.08 2.56 -24.34
C LYS A 358 6.29 3.45 -24.55
N GLU A 359 6.53 4.40 -23.66
CA GLU A 359 7.70 5.28 -23.68
C GLU A 359 8.99 4.45 -23.70
N VAL A 360 9.17 3.59 -22.70
CA VAL A 360 10.39 2.77 -22.55
C VAL A 360 10.59 1.78 -23.71
N ASN A 361 9.52 1.22 -24.26
CA ASN A 361 9.60 0.32 -25.39
C ASN A 361 9.97 1.04 -26.71
N ASN A 362 9.49 2.25 -26.91
CA ASN A 362 9.81 3.06 -28.10
C ASN A 362 11.27 3.51 -28.06
N ASP A 363 11.76 3.99 -26.92
CA ASP A 363 13.16 4.39 -26.75
C ASP A 363 14.16 3.23 -27.01
N ASN A 364 13.73 2.00 -26.84
CA ASN A 364 14.57 0.83 -27.06
C ASN A 364 14.58 0.34 -28.53
N ARG A 365 13.73 0.90 -29.40
CA ARG A 365 13.65 0.58 -30.82
C ARG A 365 14.45 1.54 -31.72
N ILE A 366 14.93 2.63 -31.15
CA ILE A 366 15.80 3.62 -31.78
C ILE A 366 17.27 3.25 -31.47
#